data_1d0579602a38aac54c957ce0d54bcf0a
#
_entry.id   1d0579602a38aac54c957ce0d54bcf0a
#
_cell.length_a   1.000
_cell.length_b   1.000
_cell.length_c   1.000
_cell.angle_alpha   90.00
_cell.angle_beta   90.00
_cell.angle_gamma   90.00
#
_symmetry.space_group_name_H-M   'P 1'
#
loop_
_entity.id
_entity.type
_entity.pdbx_description
1 polymer ?
#
loop_
_entity_poly.entity_id
_entity_poly.type
_entity_poly.pdbx_seq_one_letter_code
_entity_poly.pdbx_strand_id
1 'polypeptide(L)'
;KKKITSKKLICVSPDMGGVARTRALATRIKADLAIIDKRRPAPGKSQVMNIIGDVKNKTCIIVDDIIDSGGTIINAVDALKKKGAKEVYVFITHAVLSGDAAKKIKNSKIKKLIITDSIDNSNKIKNNNKIEVLSITSLMSEAIKRIANSNSVSDLFN
;
A
#
# COMPACT_ATOMS: atom_id res chain seq x y z
N LYS A 1 20.88 -8.87 2.53
CA LYS A 1 19.74 -7.89 2.52
C LYS A 1 20.30 -6.51 2.21
N LYS A 2 20.03 -5.94 1.01
CA LYS A 2 20.42 -4.54 0.70
C LYS A 2 19.61 -3.61 1.60
N LYS A 3 20.26 -2.88 2.50
CA LYS A 3 19.62 -1.77 3.24
C LYS A 3 19.27 -0.67 2.24
N ILE A 4 17.96 -0.42 2.05
CA ILE A 4 17.50 0.73 1.28
C ILE A 4 17.63 1.93 2.21
N THR A 5 18.46 2.91 1.84
CA THR A 5 18.61 4.14 2.62
C THR A 5 17.35 4.99 2.54
N SER A 6 16.97 5.67 3.63
CA SER A 6 15.76 6.52 3.68
C SER A 6 15.69 7.57 2.57
N LYS A 7 16.85 8.11 2.14
CA LYS A 7 16.97 9.07 1.01
C LYS A 7 16.49 8.50 -0.34
N LYS A 8 16.36 7.17 -0.48
CA LYS A 8 15.85 6.49 -1.70
C LYS A 8 14.44 5.95 -1.54
N LEU A 9 13.82 6.17 -0.38
CA LEU A 9 12.45 5.77 -0.10
C LEU A 9 11.51 6.97 -0.18
N ILE A 10 10.31 6.74 -0.69
CA ILE A 10 9.22 7.71 -0.67
C ILE A 10 7.90 7.00 -0.39
N CYS A 11 7.16 7.47 0.58
CA CYS A 11 5.81 7.01 0.84
C CYS A 11 4.85 7.72 -0.09
N VAL A 12 3.93 6.99 -0.69
CA VAL A 12 3.01 7.53 -1.70
C VAL A 12 1.57 7.26 -1.27
N SER A 13 0.81 8.33 -1.10
CA SER A 13 -0.64 8.21 -0.93
C SER A 13 -1.30 7.95 -2.29
N PRO A 14 -2.10 6.88 -2.44
CA PRO A 14 -2.77 6.58 -3.71
C PRO A 14 -3.91 7.54 -4.05
N ASP A 15 -4.35 8.37 -3.09
CA ASP A 15 -5.35 9.43 -3.24
C ASP A 15 -5.27 10.43 -2.08
N MET A 16 -6.17 11.43 -2.10
CA MET A 16 -6.20 12.48 -1.06
C MET A 16 -6.65 11.94 0.31
N GLY A 17 -7.50 10.92 0.35
CA GLY A 17 -8.02 10.34 1.60
C GLY A 17 -6.95 9.59 2.41
N GLY A 18 -5.97 8.99 1.74
CA GLY A 18 -4.88 8.23 2.35
C GLY A 18 -3.71 9.08 2.88
N VAL A 19 -3.71 10.41 2.69
CA VAL A 19 -2.55 11.28 2.99
C VAL A 19 -2.15 11.21 4.46
N ALA A 20 -3.10 11.22 5.39
CA ALA A 20 -2.81 11.21 6.83
C ALA A 20 -2.07 9.92 7.24
N ARG A 21 -2.56 8.74 6.83
CA ARG A 21 -1.92 7.45 7.12
C ARG A 21 -0.54 7.33 6.48
N THR A 22 -0.41 7.81 5.24
CA THR A 22 0.85 7.78 4.51
C THR A 22 1.88 8.69 5.15
N ARG A 23 1.47 9.88 5.62
CA ARG A 23 2.32 10.83 6.36
C ARG A 23 2.82 10.23 7.67
N ALA A 24 1.95 9.58 8.44
CA ALA A 24 2.33 8.92 9.69
C ALA A 24 3.42 7.86 9.45
N LEU A 25 3.28 7.03 8.41
CA LEU A 25 4.33 6.08 8.04
C LEU A 25 5.61 6.78 7.60
N ALA A 26 5.51 7.78 6.71
CA ALA A 26 6.68 8.51 6.19
C ALA A 26 7.52 9.13 7.32
N THR A 27 6.86 9.74 8.30
CA THR A 27 7.51 10.30 9.50
C THR A 27 8.23 9.20 10.29
N ARG A 28 7.57 8.06 10.56
CA ARG A 28 8.12 6.95 11.34
C ARG A 28 9.35 6.32 10.69
N ILE A 29 9.37 6.19 9.35
CA ILE A 29 10.52 5.60 8.62
C ILE A 29 11.48 6.67 8.06
N LYS A 30 11.28 7.95 8.38
CA LYS A 30 12.08 9.09 7.91
C LYS A 30 12.23 9.12 6.37
N ALA A 31 11.12 8.92 5.67
CA ALA A 31 11.02 8.96 4.22
C ALA A 31 10.25 10.19 3.74
N ASP A 32 10.46 10.56 2.47
CA ASP A 32 9.67 11.60 1.80
C ASP A 32 8.21 11.16 1.59
N LEU A 33 7.33 12.13 1.28
CA LEU A 33 5.93 11.91 0.96
C LEU A 33 5.64 12.39 -0.46
N ALA A 34 4.89 11.58 -1.22
CA ALA A 34 4.24 11.99 -2.46
C ALA A 34 2.74 11.66 -2.41
N ILE A 35 1.98 12.33 -3.25
CA ILE A 35 0.51 12.18 -3.32
C ILE A 35 0.11 12.00 -4.77
N ILE A 36 -0.78 11.07 -5.06
CA ILE A 36 -1.42 10.92 -6.36
C ILE A 36 -2.76 11.67 -6.31
N ASP A 37 -2.80 12.81 -7.02
CA ASP A 37 -4.03 13.57 -7.23
C ASP A 37 -4.75 13.01 -8.47
N LYS A 38 -5.94 12.47 -8.24
CA LYS A 38 -6.79 11.88 -9.29
C LYS A 38 -7.86 12.88 -9.70
N ARG A 39 -7.79 13.33 -10.93
CA ARG A 39 -8.80 14.23 -11.50
C ARG A 39 -9.54 13.58 -12.64
N ARG A 40 -10.86 13.69 -12.62
CA ARG A 40 -11.72 13.38 -13.75
C ARG A 40 -12.12 14.70 -14.40
N PRO A 41 -11.52 15.11 -15.53
CA PRO A 41 -11.79 16.41 -16.13
C PRO A 41 -13.24 16.56 -16.66
N ALA A 42 -13.90 15.43 -16.98
CA ALA A 42 -15.32 15.38 -17.36
C ALA A 42 -15.85 13.94 -17.28
N PRO A 43 -17.19 13.74 -17.18
CA PRO A 43 -17.81 12.42 -17.32
C PRO A 43 -17.38 11.75 -18.64
N GLY A 44 -16.98 10.47 -18.57
CA GLY A 44 -16.55 9.69 -19.76
C GLY A 44 -15.11 9.92 -20.22
N LYS A 45 -14.35 10.89 -19.65
CA LYS A 45 -12.92 11.04 -19.95
C LYS A 45 -12.05 10.20 -19.02
N SER A 46 -10.89 9.75 -19.54
CA SER A 46 -9.91 8.99 -18.78
C SER A 46 -9.41 9.80 -17.56
N GLN A 47 -9.21 9.10 -16.47
CA GLN A 47 -8.71 9.67 -15.22
C GLN A 47 -7.27 10.15 -15.41
N VAL A 48 -7.02 11.44 -15.15
CA VAL A 48 -5.68 12.01 -15.12
C VAL A 48 -5.13 11.85 -13.71
N MET A 49 -3.92 11.26 -13.61
CA MET A 49 -3.20 11.14 -12.34
C MET A 49 -2.04 12.13 -12.34
N ASN A 50 -2.11 13.13 -11.47
CA ASN A 50 -1.00 14.03 -11.20
C ASN A 50 -0.26 13.56 -9.95
N ILE A 51 1.08 13.52 -10.00
CA ILE A 51 1.91 13.11 -8.86
C ILE A 51 2.57 14.36 -8.30
N ILE A 52 2.25 14.65 -7.05
CA ILE A 52 2.84 15.73 -6.26
C ILE A 52 3.97 15.12 -5.43
N GLY A 53 5.20 15.55 -5.66
CA GLY A 53 6.42 15.01 -5.07
C GLY A 53 7.34 14.36 -6.11
N ASP A 54 8.63 14.26 -5.78
CA ASP A 54 9.64 13.66 -6.67
C ASP A 54 9.80 12.16 -6.41
N VAL A 55 9.41 11.34 -7.38
CA VAL A 55 9.47 9.87 -7.32
C VAL A 55 10.56 9.27 -8.23
N LYS A 56 11.26 10.12 -9.00
CA LYS A 56 12.26 9.67 -9.98
C LYS A 56 13.41 8.94 -9.30
N ASN A 57 13.73 7.74 -9.78
CA ASN A 57 14.77 6.86 -9.25
C ASN A 57 14.59 6.44 -7.78
N LYS A 58 13.40 6.68 -7.16
CA LYS A 58 13.10 6.28 -5.78
C LYS A 58 12.32 4.96 -5.74
N THR A 59 12.44 4.27 -4.62
CA THR A 59 11.58 3.14 -4.26
C THR A 59 10.34 3.70 -3.57
N CYS A 60 9.18 3.50 -4.19
CA CYS A 60 7.89 3.97 -3.70
C CYS A 60 7.22 2.93 -2.80
N ILE A 61 6.64 3.38 -1.70
CA ILE A 61 5.83 2.58 -0.78
C ILE A 61 4.42 3.16 -0.79
N ILE A 62 3.46 2.44 -1.34
CA ILE A 62 2.04 2.76 -1.25
C ILE A 62 1.47 2.06 -0.03
N VAL A 63 0.66 2.78 0.76
CA VAL A 63 -0.07 2.23 1.90
C VAL A 63 -1.55 2.56 1.76
N ASP A 64 -2.38 1.53 1.87
CA ASP A 64 -3.83 1.70 1.87
C ASP A 64 -4.51 0.69 2.82
N ASP A 65 -5.75 0.94 3.18
CA ASP A 65 -6.52 0.06 4.07
C ASP A 65 -7.09 -1.15 3.33
N ILE A 66 -7.57 -0.97 2.10
CA ILE A 66 -8.29 -2.01 1.39
C ILE A 66 -7.89 -2.07 -0.09
N ILE A 67 -7.81 -3.27 -0.62
CA ILE A 67 -7.74 -3.54 -2.05
C ILE A 67 -8.84 -4.52 -2.44
N ASP A 68 -9.72 -4.09 -3.35
CA ASP A 68 -10.79 -4.92 -3.89
C ASP A 68 -10.39 -5.45 -5.29
N SER A 69 -10.85 -4.85 -6.36
CA SER A 69 -10.54 -5.26 -7.76
C SER A 69 -9.10 -4.96 -8.21
N GLY A 70 -8.35 -4.18 -7.42
CA GLY A 70 -6.97 -3.80 -7.68
C GLY A 70 -6.75 -2.68 -8.69
N GLY A 71 -7.80 -2.24 -9.39
CA GLY A 71 -7.67 -1.26 -10.48
C GLY A 71 -7.04 0.05 -10.06
N THR A 72 -7.48 0.62 -8.93
CA THR A 72 -6.94 1.88 -8.38
C THR A 72 -5.43 1.79 -8.11
N ILE A 73 -5.00 0.74 -7.44
CA ILE A 73 -3.60 0.53 -7.05
C ILE A 73 -2.73 0.27 -8.29
N ILE A 74 -3.19 -0.55 -9.24
CA ILE A 74 -2.44 -0.84 -10.47
C ILE A 74 -2.24 0.43 -11.29
N ASN A 75 -3.28 1.25 -11.46
CA ASN A 75 -3.20 2.53 -12.15
C ASN A 75 -2.24 3.50 -11.45
N ALA A 76 -2.26 3.56 -10.11
CA ALA A 76 -1.33 4.35 -9.32
C ALA A 76 0.13 3.92 -9.55
N VAL A 77 0.38 2.60 -9.53
CA VAL A 77 1.70 2.03 -9.80
C VAL A 77 2.18 2.34 -11.22
N ASP A 78 1.31 2.24 -12.22
CA ASP A 78 1.64 2.58 -13.60
C ASP A 78 1.99 4.07 -13.76
N ALA A 79 1.26 4.95 -13.09
CA ALA A 79 1.57 6.39 -13.08
C ALA A 79 2.94 6.67 -12.45
N LEU A 80 3.25 6.05 -11.31
CA LEU A 80 4.55 6.16 -10.66
C LEU A 80 5.69 5.64 -11.55
N LYS A 81 5.49 4.49 -12.18
CA LYS A 81 6.49 3.93 -13.11
C LYS A 81 6.71 4.83 -14.33
N LYS A 82 5.67 5.43 -14.89
CA LYS A 82 5.77 6.44 -15.97
C LYS A 82 6.55 7.68 -15.52
N LYS A 83 6.47 8.07 -14.25
CA LYS A 83 7.24 9.18 -13.65
C LYS A 83 8.66 8.79 -13.21
N GLY A 84 9.11 7.58 -13.53
CA GLY A 84 10.49 7.13 -13.30
C GLY A 84 10.74 6.52 -11.92
N ALA A 85 9.71 6.09 -11.20
CA ALA A 85 9.88 5.32 -9.96
C ALA A 85 10.65 4.02 -10.24
N LYS A 86 11.66 3.74 -9.39
CA LYS A 86 12.53 2.57 -9.53
C LYS A 86 11.78 1.26 -9.25
N GLU A 87 11.17 1.17 -8.10
CA GLU A 87 10.36 0.03 -7.65
C GLU A 87 9.14 0.56 -6.89
N VAL A 88 8.05 -0.19 -6.90
CA VAL A 88 6.84 0.15 -6.15
C VAL A 88 6.40 -1.05 -5.33
N TYR A 89 6.38 -0.87 -4.02
CA TYR A 89 5.84 -1.79 -3.03
C TYR A 89 4.49 -1.29 -2.55
N VAL A 90 3.58 -2.20 -2.28
CA VAL A 90 2.22 -1.87 -1.84
C VAL A 90 1.92 -2.63 -0.56
N PHE A 91 1.42 -1.94 0.46
CA PHE A 91 1.04 -2.50 1.75
C PHE A 91 -0.45 -2.25 1.96
N ILE A 92 -1.20 -3.31 2.18
CA ILE A 92 -2.66 -3.27 2.32
C ILE A 92 -3.07 -4.06 3.56
N THR A 93 -3.95 -3.49 4.37
CA THR A 93 -4.50 -4.20 5.52
C THR A 93 -5.51 -5.24 5.06
N HIS A 94 -6.57 -4.83 4.34
CA HIS A 94 -7.67 -5.71 3.98
C HIS A 94 -7.64 -6.04 2.48
N ALA A 95 -7.21 -7.24 2.14
CA ALA A 95 -7.11 -7.69 0.76
C ALA A 95 -8.36 -8.51 0.38
N VAL A 96 -9.40 -7.86 -0.14
CA VAL A 96 -10.61 -8.54 -0.63
C VAL A 96 -10.31 -9.36 -1.88
N LEU A 97 -9.53 -8.81 -2.80
CA LEU A 97 -9.08 -9.43 -4.05
C LEU A 97 -10.23 -10.07 -4.83
N SER A 98 -11.24 -9.26 -5.15
CA SER A 98 -12.41 -9.71 -5.89
C SER A 98 -12.07 -10.06 -7.35
N GLY A 99 -12.83 -10.99 -7.91
CA GLY A 99 -12.72 -11.39 -9.31
C GLY A 99 -11.29 -11.84 -9.70
N ASP A 100 -10.73 -11.20 -10.70
CA ASP A 100 -9.40 -11.49 -11.25
C ASP A 100 -8.26 -10.61 -10.67
N ALA A 101 -8.49 -9.93 -9.53
CA ALA A 101 -7.54 -9.00 -8.93
C ALA A 101 -6.15 -9.61 -8.71
N ALA A 102 -6.07 -10.82 -8.17
CA ALA A 102 -4.80 -11.51 -7.96
C ALA A 102 -4.02 -11.74 -9.27
N LYS A 103 -4.73 -12.08 -10.36
CA LYS A 103 -4.14 -12.24 -11.70
C LYS A 103 -3.65 -10.90 -12.27
N LYS A 104 -4.42 -9.84 -12.10
CA LYS A 104 -4.04 -8.47 -12.50
C LYS A 104 -2.79 -8.02 -11.76
N ILE A 105 -2.71 -8.26 -10.45
CA ILE A 105 -1.54 -7.93 -9.63
C ILE A 105 -0.31 -8.70 -10.11
N LYS A 106 -0.44 -10.00 -10.39
CA LYS A 106 0.65 -10.83 -10.92
C LYS A 106 1.25 -10.24 -12.20
N ASN A 107 0.41 -9.71 -13.09
CA ASN A 107 0.80 -9.14 -14.38
C ASN A 107 1.16 -7.65 -14.33
N SER A 108 0.96 -6.98 -13.20
CA SER A 108 1.23 -5.55 -13.03
C SER A 108 2.72 -5.24 -12.83
N LYS A 109 3.04 -3.94 -12.75
CA LYS A 109 4.40 -3.45 -12.42
C LYS A 109 4.67 -3.35 -10.91
N ILE A 110 3.77 -3.84 -10.08
CA ILE A 110 3.98 -3.96 -8.63
C ILE A 110 5.19 -4.87 -8.39
N LYS A 111 6.13 -4.42 -7.55
CA LYS A 111 7.28 -5.26 -7.14
C LYS A 111 6.85 -6.32 -6.15
N LYS A 112 6.14 -5.91 -5.09
CA LYS A 112 5.51 -6.77 -4.09
C LYS A 112 4.25 -6.09 -3.58
N LEU A 113 3.21 -6.87 -3.36
CA LEU A 113 2.04 -6.52 -2.59
C LEU A 113 2.11 -7.28 -1.26
N ILE A 114 2.21 -6.55 -0.18
CA ILE A 114 2.18 -7.09 1.17
C ILE A 114 0.77 -6.88 1.73
N ILE A 115 0.12 -7.95 2.10
CA ILE A 115 -1.24 -7.94 2.68
C ILE A 115 -1.21 -8.54 4.07
N THR A 116 -2.21 -8.25 4.88
CA THR A 116 -2.36 -8.96 6.17
C THR A 116 -3.25 -10.20 6.01
N ASP A 117 -3.26 -11.03 7.04
CA ASP A 117 -4.15 -12.19 7.17
C ASP A 117 -5.52 -11.83 7.79
N SER A 118 -5.92 -10.55 7.72
CA SER A 118 -7.26 -10.10 8.15
C SER A 118 -8.40 -10.69 7.29
N ILE A 119 -8.08 -11.12 6.07
CA ILE A 119 -8.97 -11.86 5.18
C ILE A 119 -8.18 -13.06 4.64
N ASP A 120 -8.74 -14.25 4.73
CA ASP A 120 -8.11 -15.44 4.17
C ASP A 120 -8.12 -15.41 2.64
N ASN A 121 -6.92 -15.35 2.07
CA ASN A 121 -6.68 -15.34 0.64
C ASN A 121 -5.86 -16.54 0.16
N SER A 122 -5.64 -17.55 0.99
CA SER A 122 -4.76 -18.69 0.72
C SER A 122 -5.00 -19.31 -0.67
N ASN A 123 -6.26 -19.49 -1.06
CA ASN A 123 -6.62 -20.04 -2.36
C ASN A 123 -6.38 -19.07 -3.52
N LYS A 124 -6.61 -17.75 -3.33
CA LYS A 124 -6.50 -16.74 -4.39
C LYS A 124 -5.05 -16.42 -4.76
N ILE A 125 -4.13 -16.56 -3.80
CA ILE A 125 -2.73 -16.12 -3.95
C ILE A 125 -1.73 -17.26 -4.15
N LYS A 126 -2.16 -18.52 -4.08
CA LYS A 126 -1.33 -19.74 -4.07
C LYS A 126 -0.19 -19.76 -5.10
N ASN A 127 -0.40 -19.18 -6.27
CA ASN A 127 0.58 -19.14 -7.37
C ASN A 127 1.00 -17.72 -7.74
N ASN A 128 0.93 -16.78 -6.78
CA ASN A 128 1.28 -15.39 -7.02
C ASN A 128 2.50 -14.98 -6.18
N ASN A 129 3.68 -15.08 -6.79
CA ASN A 129 4.94 -14.74 -6.13
C ASN A 129 5.13 -13.23 -5.82
N LYS A 130 4.20 -12.37 -6.26
CA LYS A 130 4.22 -10.94 -5.94
C LYS A 130 3.45 -10.61 -4.66
N ILE A 131 2.58 -11.51 -4.18
CA ILE A 131 1.80 -11.29 -2.97
C ILE A 131 2.47 -12.00 -1.80
N GLU A 132 2.67 -11.27 -0.71
CA GLU A 132 3.20 -11.77 0.56
C GLU A 132 2.20 -11.48 1.67
N VAL A 133 1.99 -12.44 2.57
CA VAL A 133 1.11 -12.28 3.72
C VAL A 133 1.94 -11.96 4.96
N LEU A 134 1.59 -10.88 5.64
CA LEU A 134 2.11 -10.49 6.94
C LEU A 134 1.04 -10.78 7.99
N SER A 135 1.30 -11.71 8.91
CA SER A 135 0.34 -12.01 9.96
C SER A 135 0.24 -10.88 10.98
N ILE A 136 -1.00 -10.52 11.32
CA ILE A 136 -1.33 -9.58 12.40
C ILE A 136 -1.81 -10.29 13.67
N THR A 137 -1.69 -11.62 13.73
CA THR A 137 -2.18 -12.43 14.86
C THR A 137 -1.62 -11.97 16.20
N SER A 138 -0.31 -11.69 16.28
CA SER A 138 0.33 -11.24 17.54
C SER A 138 -0.22 -9.88 17.98
N LEU A 139 -0.38 -8.94 17.05
CA LEU A 139 -0.92 -7.61 17.33
C LEU A 139 -2.37 -7.71 17.81
N MET A 140 -3.19 -8.50 17.12
CA MET A 140 -4.60 -8.70 17.47
C MET A 140 -4.75 -9.40 18.83
N SER A 141 -3.96 -10.44 19.10
CA SER A 141 -3.98 -11.15 20.37
C SER A 141 -3.62 -10.23 21.54
N GLU A 142 -2.60 -9.38 21.38
CA GLU A 142 -2.20 -8.43 22.42
C GLU A 142 -3.28 -7.35 22.61
N ALA A 143 -3.89 -6.85 21.53
CA ALA A 143 -4.98 -5.88 21.62
C ALA A 143 -6.18 -6.46 22.38
N ILE A 144 -6.61 -7.69 22.07
CA ILE A 144 -7.69 -8.38 22.75
C ILE A 144 -7.36 -8.57 24.23
N LYS A 145 -6.15 -9.03 24.56
CA LYS A 145 -5.69 -9.22 25.94
C LYS A 145 -5.73 -7.91 26.72
N ARG A 146 -5.29 -6.80 26.14
CA ARG A 146 -5.33 -5.48 26.80
C ARG A 146 -6.75 -5.03 27.06
N ILE A 147 -7.65 -5.16 26.08
CA ILE A 147 -9.08 -4.82 26.25
C ILE A 147 -9.70 -5.67 27.36
N ALA A 148 -9.48 -6.98 27.36
CA ALA A 148 -10.02 -7.88 28.37
C ALA A 148 -9.53 -7.57 29.80
N ASN A 149 -8.33 -6.98 29.94
CA ASN A 149 -7.74 -6.58 31.22
C ASN A 149 -7.88 -5.07 31.51
N SER A 150 -8.71 -4.34 30.76
CA SER A 150 -8.91 -2.88 30.90
C SER A 150 -7.61 -2.07 30.77
N ASN A 151 -6.65 -2.55 30.00
CA ASN A 151 -5.38 -1.87 29.73
C ASN A 151 -5.44 -1.03 28.45
N SER A 152 -4.56 -0.02 28.32
CA SER A 152 -4.46 0.84 27.15
C SER A 152 -4.04 0.07 25.90
N VAL A 153 -4.82 0.21 24.82
CA VAL A 153 -4.48 -0.29 23.48
C VAL A 153 -3.56 0.69 22.75
N SER A 154 -3.61 1.99 23.06
CA SER A 154 -2.80 3.02 22.40
C SER A 154 -1.30 2.78 22.53
N ASP A 155 -0.85 2.13 23.60
CA ASP A 155 0.57 1.79 23.80
C ASP A 155 1.14 0.83 22.75
N LEU A 156 0.28 0.14 21.99
CA LEU A 156 0.71 -0.74 20.90
C LEU A 156 1.20 0.05 19.67
N PHE A 157 0.94 1.37 19.63
CA PHE A 157 1.22 2.21 18.47
C PHE A 157 2.29 3.28 18.73
N ASN A 158 2.86 3.31 19.94
CA ASN A 158 3.94 4.22 20.37
C ASN A 158 5.34 3.66 20.07
#